data_43b2eb5b7b09e0859d02a8ae501de882
#
_entry.id   43b2eb5b7b09e0859d02a8ae501de882
#
_cell.length_a   1.000
_cell.length_b   1.000
_cell.length_c   1.000
_cell.angle_alpha   90.00
_cell.angle_beta   90.00
_cell.angle_gamma   90.00
#
_symmetry.space_group_name_H-M   'P 1'
#
loop_
_entity.id
_entity.type
_entity.pdbx_description
1 polymer ?
#
loop_
_entity_poly.entity_id
_entity_poly.type
_entity_poly.pdbx_seq_one_letter_code
_entity_poly.pdbx_strand_id
1 'polypeptide(L)'
;MAETNKMAETIKLTERTDVRDLVKEKYGAAALTVLQGNGAACCGGSGASESCCGGDVITSDLYSDVEAASIPESALLASLGCGNPTALAALHPGEVVLDLGSGGGIDVLLSARRVGPEGFAYGLDMTDEMLALAEKNKAEAGAVNVTFLKGHIEVIPLPSASVDVIISNCVINLSGDKDAVLREAFRVLKPGGRFAVSDVVVEGDLPPAVRADMEAFVGCVAGALEKGDYLARLARAGFVDTSVEPTRRYTFADLEATTCCTPEVAALPAEEKAALDGRIMGAFIRAAKPKEACCGPACCAPAG
;
A
#
# COMPACT_ATOMS: atom_id res chain seq x y z
N MET A 1 -19.45 -0.97 -42.30
CA MET A 1 -19.87 0.15 -41.39
C MET A 1 -20.01 -0.24 -39.92
N ALA A 2 -19.90 -1.52 -39.54
CA ALA A 2 -19.94 -1.96 -38.14
C ALA A 2 -18.54 -2.07 -37.49
N GLU A 3 -17.49 -2.29 -38.25
CA GLU A 3 -16.11 -2.40 -37.76
C GLU A 3 -15.45 -1.05 -37.44
N THR A 4 -15.85 0.03 -38.13
CA THR A 4 -15.36 1.39 -37.85
C THR A 4 -15.88 1.95 -36.51
N ASN A 5 -17.01 1.45 -36.01
CA ASN A 5 -17.58 1.95 -34.75
C ASN A 5 -16.90 1.31 -33.51
N LYS A 6 -16.42 0.07 -33.64
CA LYS A 6 -15.72 -0.64 -32.53
C LYS A 6 -14.30 -0.10 -32.27
N MET A 7 -13.64 0.34 -33.37
CA MET A 7 -12.33 1.00 -33.25
C MET A 7 -12.43 2.42 -32.66
N ALA A 8 -13.53 3.13 -32.89
CA ALA A 8 -13.76 4.46 -32.32
C ALA A 8 -14.15 4.42 -30.83
N GLU A 9 -14.74 3.32 -30.32
CA GLU A 9 -14.98 3.11 -28.90
C GLU A 9 -13.70 2.75 -28.14
N THR A 10 -12.82 1.94 -28.72
CA THR A 10 -11.52 1.61 -28.12
C THR A 10 -10.59 2.83 -28.04
N ILE A 11 -10.69 3.79 -28.98
CA ILE A 11 -9.88 5.03 -28.95
C ILE A 11 -10.39 6.06 -27.93
N LYS A 12 -11.66 6.00 -27.51
CA LYS A 12 -12.22 6.88 -26.48
C LYS A 12 -11.84 6.52 -25.05
N LEU A 13 -11.33 5.32 -24.78
CA LEU A 13 -10.77 4.92 -23.49
C LEU A 13 -9.34 5.45 -23.22
N THR A 14 -8.70 6.10 -24.21
CA THR A 14 -7.36 6.68 -24.07
C THR A 14 -7.33 8.14 -23.61
N GLU A 15 -8.47 8.76 -23.33
CA GLU A 15 -8.55 10.08 -22.68
C GLU A 15 -8.62 9.91 -21.15
N ARG A 16 -7.42 9.65 -20.51
CA ARG A 16 -7.09 9.99 -19.13
C ARG A 16 -8.19 9.78 -18.10
N THR A 17 -8.57 8.54 -17.85
CA THR A 17 -9.07 8.19 -16.52
C THR A 17 -7.87 8.33 -15.59
N ASP A 18 -7.90 9.29 -14.66
CA ASP A 18 -6.84 9.46 -13.68
C ASP A 18 -6.74 8.12 -12.92
N VAL A 19 -5.53 7.56 -12.83
CA VAL A 19 -5.27 6.31 -12.09
C VAL A 19 -5.93 6.36 -10.70
N ARG A 20 -5.96 7.55 -10.10
CA ARG A 20 -6.60 7.79 -8.80
C ARG A 20 -8.11 7.51 -8.81
N ASP A 21 -8.80 7.88 -9.89
CA ASP A 21 -10.25 7.65 -9.98
C ASP A 21 -10.55 6.16 -10.05
N LEU A 22 -9.77 5.40 -10.83
CA LEU A 22 -9.90 3.95 -10.92
C LEU A 22 -9.60 3.25 -9.57
N VAL A 23 -8.52 3.67 -8.90
CA VAL A 23 -8.17 3.17 -7.56
C VAL A 23 -9.29 3.47 -6.59
N LYS A 24 -9.80 4.71 -6.56
CA LYS A 24 -10.90 5.13 -5.68
C LYS A 24 -12.17 4.34 -5.93
N GLU A 25 -12.55 4.10 -7.18
CA GLU A 25 -13.73 3.33 -7.55
C GLU A 25 -13.62 1.87 -7.05
N LYS A 26 -12.49 1.19 -7.33
CA LYS A 26 -12.29 -0.20 -6.94
C LYS A 26 -12.28 -0.38 -5.41
N TYR A 27 -11.50 0.43 -4.71
CA TYR A 27 -11.39 0.33 -3.26
C TYR A 27 -12.67 0.79 -2.54
N GLY A 28 -13.37 1.80 -3.08
CA GLY A 28 -14.68 2.23 -2.58
C GLY A 28 -15.73 1.13 -2.72
N ALA A 29 -15.77 0.43 -3.85
CA ALA A 29 -16.67 -0.71 -4.05
C ALA A 29 -16.39 -1.85 -3.08
N ALA A 30 -15.11 -2.17 -2.81
CA ALA A 30 -14.72 -3.17 -1.84
C ALA A 30 -15.19 -2.80 -0.43
N ALA A 31 -15.02 -1.55 0.01
CA ALA A 31 -15.50 -1.07 1.31
C ALA A 31 -17.02 -1.18 1.44
N LEU A 32 -17.76 -0.79 0.41
CA LEU A 32 -19.23 -0.89 0.40
C LEU A 32 -19.72 -2.34 0.53
N THR A 33 -19.03 -3.28 -0.12
CA THR A 33 -19.35 -4.72 -0.03
C THR A 33 -19.23 -5.21 1.42
N VAL A 34 -18.15 -4.84 2.11
CA VAL A 34 -17.93 -5.18 3.52
C VAL A 34 -18.96 -4.49 4.43
N LEU A 35 -19.27 -3.22 4.20
CA LEU A 35 -20.27 -2.47 4.98
C LEU A 35 -21.67 -3.05 4.87
N GLN A 36 -22.01 -3.67 3.73
CA GLN A 36 -23.29 -4.33 3.48
C GLN A 36 -23.40 -5.75 4.07
N GLY A 37 -22.33 -6.24 4.71
CA GLY A 37 -22.28 -7.57 5.33
C GLY A 37 -22.07 -8.71 4.34
N ASN A 38 -21.72 -8.38 3.09
CA ASN A 38 -21.31 -9.36 2.10
C ASN A 38 -19.79 -9.55 2.26
N GLY A 39 -19.32 -10.77 2.44
CA GLY A 39 -17.87 -11.06 2.47
C GLY A 39 -17.18 -10.49 1.23
N ALA A 40 -15.93 -10.10 1.35
CA ALA A 40 -15.18 -9.42 0.29
C ALA A 40 -15.24 -10.20 -1.04
N ALA A 41 -16.09 -9.74 -1.96
CA ALA A 41 -16.11 -10.23 -3.34
C ALA A 41 -15.17 -9.31 -4.15
N CYS A 42 -13.99 -9.80 -4.49
CA CYS A 42 -12.97 -9.05 -5.23
C CYS A 42 -13.30 -8.79 -6.71
N CYS A 43 -14.46 -9.24 -7.22
CA CYS A 43 -14.82 -9.06 -8.63
C CYS A 43 -16.26 -8.56 -8.76
N GLY A 44 -16.42 -7.26 -9.01
CA GLY A 44 -17.66 -6.66 -9.48
C GLY A 44 -17.92 -6.98 -10.94
N GLY A 45 -18.45 -8.17 -11.23
CA GLY A 45 -18.93 -8.58 -12.54
C GLY A 45 -20.18 -9.45 -12.36
N SER A 46 -21.33 -9.02 -12.93
CA SER A 46 -22.58 -9.77 -12.95
C SER A 46 -22.46 -11.03 -13.81
N GLY A 47 -21.96 -12.12 -13.20
CA GLY A 47 -21.90 -13.44 -13.84
C GLY A 47 -21.41 -14.47 -12.84
N ALA A 48 -22.33 -15.20 -12.25
CA ALA A 48 -22.04 -16.24 -11.29
C ALA A 48 -21.12 -17.31 -11.84
N SER A 49 -19.89 -17.39 -11.32
CA SER A 49 -19.09 -18.59 -11.29
C SER A 49 -18.43 -18.64 -9.92
N GLU A 50 -18.84 -19.63 -9.12
CA GLU A 50 -18.44 -19.88 -7.73
C GLU A 50 -16.93 -20.22 -7.56
N SER A 51 -16.11 -19.99 -8.55
CA SER A 51 -14.70 -20.44 -8.59
C SER A 51 -13.64 -19.34 -8.46
N CYS A 52 -14.00 -18.05 -8.33
CA CYS A 52 -13.02 -16.95 -8.24
C CYS A 52 -12.72 -16.47 -6.81
N CYS A 53 -13.27 -17.12 -5.79
CA CYS A 53 -13.06 -16.76 -4.37
C CYS A 53 -12.02 -17.64 -3.67
N GLY A 54 -11.01 -18.14 -4.39
CA GLY A 54 -9.77 -18.60 -3.79
C GLY A 54 -9.01 -17.37 -3.27
N GLY A 55 -8.71 -17.31 -1.96
CA GLY A 55 -8.06 -16.16 -1.34
C GLY A 55 -6.87 -15.67 -2.19
N ASP A 56 -6.80 -14.36 -2.37
CA ASP A 56 -5.72 -13.71 -3.11
C ASP A 56 -4.37 -14.11 -2.48
N VAL A 57 -3.53 -14.78 -3.25
CA VAL A 57 -2.21 -15.27 -2.80
C VAL A 57 -1.33 -14.13 -2.27
N ILE A 58 -1.58 -12.90 -2.70
CA ILE A 58 -0.85 -11.71 -2.26
C ILE A 58 -1.33 -11.25 -0.87
N THR A 59 -2.62 -11.39 -0.57
CA THR A 59 -3.26 -10.82 0.63
C THR A 59 -3.62 -11.85 1.70
N SER A 60 -3.39 -13.14 1.48
CA SER A 60 -3.67 -14.21 2.45
C SER A 60 -2.55 -14.36 3.49
N ASP A 61 -2.93 -14.75 4.73
CA ASP A 61 -2.02 -15.11 5.84
C ASP A 61 -1.05 -14.01 6.27
N LEU A 62 -1.45 -12.73 6.18
CA LEU A 62 -0.59 -11.59 6.51
C LEU A 62 -0.48 -11.28 8.01
N TYR A 63 -1.49 -11.68 8.78
CA TYR A 63 -1.59 -11.38 10.22
C TYR A 63 -1.66 -12.69 11.01
N SER A 64 -1.00 -12.72 12.17
CA SER A 64 -1.09 -13.88 13.07
C SER A 64 -2.52 -14.04 13.63
N ASP A 65 -2.89 -15.26 14.02
CA ASP A 65 -4.20 -15.54 14.64
C ASP A 65 -4.48 -14.63 15.84
N VAL A 66 -3.45 -14.27 16.61
CA VAL A 66 -3.55 -13.37 17.76
C VAL A 66 -3.85 -11.94 17.33
N GLU A 67 -3.22 -11.45 16.28
CA GLU A 67 -3.49 -10.12 15.70
C GLU A 67 -4.90 -10.09 15.09
N ALA A 68 -5.24 -11.09 14.27
CA ALA A 68 -6.55 -11.23 13.66
C ALA A 68 -7.68 -11.28 14.70
N ALA A 69 -7.55 -12.07 15.77
CA ALA A 69 -8.52 -12.15 16.86
C ALA A 69 -8.65 -10.86 17.68
N SER A 70 -7.72 -9.93 17.53
CA SER A 70 -7.67 -8.70 18.31
C SER A 70 -8.35 -7.50 17.68
N ILE A 71 -8.81 -7.60 16.43
CA ILE A 71 -9.41 -6.51 15.63
C ILE A 71 -10.76 -6.96 15.05
N PRO A 72 -11.64 -6.01 14.67
CA PRO A 72 -12.90 -6.34 14.00
C PRO A 72 -12.70 -7.14 12.71
N GLU A 73 -13.52 -8.16 12.51
CA GLU A 73 -13.50 -9.00 11.30
C GLU A 73 -13.65 -8.17 10.02
N SER A 74 -14.47 -7.11 10.06
CA SER A 74 -14.63 -6.19 8.93
C SER A 74 -13.35 -5.45 8.53
N ALA A 75 -12.42 -5.23 9.47
CA ALA A 75 -11.12 -4.67 9.15
C ALA A 75 -10.23 -5.67 8.40
N LEU A 76 -10.26 -6.95 8.81
CA LEU A 76 -9.56 -8.04 8.13
C LEU A 76 -10.08 -8.26 6.71
N LEU A 77 -11.41 -8.30 6.54
CA LEU A 77 -12.05 -8.49 5.24
C LEU A 77 -11.78 -7.36 4.24
N ALA A 78 -11.48 -6.17 4.73
CA ALA A 78 -11.12 -5.01 3.90
C ALA A 78 -9.61 -4.88 3.66
N SER A 79 -8.78 -5.80 4.17
CA SER A 79 -7.32 -5.78 3.95
C SER A 79 -6.99 -6.28 2.56
N LEU A 80 -6.39 -5.40 1.75
CA LEU A 80 -5.93 -5.66 0.38
C LEU A 80 -4.40 -5.49 0.28
N GLY A 81 -3.69 -5.57 1.40
CA GLY A 81 -2.24 -5.40 1.47
C GLY A 81 -1.45 -6.65 1.09
N CYS A 82 -0.14 -6.51 0.99
CA CYS A 82 0.80 -7.57 0.62
C CYS A 82 1.81 -7.92 1.73
N GLY A 83 1.59 -7.46 2.96
CA GLY A 83 2.46 -7.73 4.10
C GLY A 83 1.89 -7.22 5.42
N ASN A 84 2.66 -7.38 6.51
CA ASN A 84 2.35 -6.84 7.84
C ASN A 84 3.34 -5.72 8.20
N PRO A 85 3.05 -4.47 7.81
CA PRO A 85 3.97 -3.34 8.04
C PRO A 85 4.09 -3.00 9.52
N THR A 86 3.09 -3.31 10.36
CA THR A 86 3.13 -3.05 11.79
C THR A 86 4.14 -3.94 12.52
N ALA A 87 4.27 -5.22 12.11
CA ALA A 87 5.31 -6.11 12.60
C ALA A 87 6.70 -5.65 12.13
N LEU A 88 6.78 -5.21 10.87
CA LEU A 88 8.00 -4.72 10.24
C LEU A 88 8.56 -3.47 10.93
N ALA A 89 7.70 -2.54 11.31
CA ALA A 89 8.10 -1.24 11.85
C ALA A 89 8.72 -1.32 13.26
N ALA A 90 8.58 -2.46 13.97
CA ALA A 90 9.03 -2.61 15.35
C ALA A 90 8.57 -1.43 16.22
N LEU A 91 7.25 -1.21 16.29
CA LEU A 91 6.64 -0.07 16.99
C LEU A 91 6.93 -0.12 18.51
N HIS A 92 7.22 1.04 19.09
CA HIS A 92 7.50 1.19 20.50
C HIS A 92 6.39 1.97 21.23
N PRO A 93 6.17 1.72 22.54
CA PRO A 93 5.22 2.51 23.33
C PRO A 93 5.50 4.00 23.27
N GLY A 94 4.45 4.80 23.12
CA GLY A 94 4.50 6.27 23.05
C GLY A 94 4.79 6.85 21.68
N GLU A 95 5.06 6.03 20.65
CA GLU A 95 5.30 6.52 19.29
C GLU A 95 4.01 7.01 18.61
N VAL A 96 4.18 7.97 17.71
CA VAL A 96 3.15 8.45 16.79
C VAL A 96 3.36 7.80 15.43
N VAL A 97 2.39 7.03 14.97
CA VAL A 97 2.42 6.27 13.72
C VAL A 97 1.50 6.91 12.70
N LEU A 98 1.90 6.91 11.44
CA LEU A 98 1.05 7.26 10.29
C LEU A 98 1.02 6.09 9.31
N ASP A 99 -0.18 5.65 8.98
CA ASP A 99 -0.45 4.67 7.93
C ASP A 99 -0.92 5.37 6.66
N LEU A 100 -0.18 5.17 5.56
CA LEU A 100 -0.49 5.74 4.25
C LEU A 100 -1.37 4.78 3.44
N GLY A 101 -2.60 5.20 3.14
CA GLY A 101 -3.62 4.37 2.50
C GLY A 101 -4.19 3.34 3.47
N SER A 102 -4.70 3.83 4.60
CA SER A 102 -5.10 2.99 5.73
C SER A 102 -6.31 2.10 5.47
N GLY A 103 -7.05 2.30 4.37
CA GLY A 103 -8.23 1.50 4.04
C GLY A 103 -9.21 1.37 5.21
N GLY A 104 -9.65 0.16 5.50
CA GLY A 104 -10.54 -0.16 6.63
C GLY A 104 -9.91 -0.02 8.02
N GLY A 105 -8.64 0.41 8.13
CA GLY A 105 -7.98 0.79 9.38
C GLY A 105 -7.30 -0.34 10.15
N ILE A 106 -7.06 -1.52 9.54
CA ILE A 106 -6.45 -2.67 10.22
C ILE A 106 -5.08 -2.34 10.81
N ASP A 107 -4.16 -1.82 9.99
CA ASP A 107 -2.80 -1.53 10.42
C ASP A 107 -2.74 -0.36 11.41
N VAL A 108 -3.68 0.59 11.32
CA VAL A 108 -3.85 1.69 12.28
C VAL A 108 -4.27 1.18 13.66
N LEU A 109 -5.27 0.27 13.71
CA LEU A 109 -5.75 -0.31 14.97
C LEU A 109 -4.69 -1.18 15.64
N LEU A 110 -3.96 -1.97 14.86
CA LEU A 110 -2.81 -2.75 15.37
C LEU A 110 -1.69 -1.84 15.87
N SER A 111 -1.39 -0.76 15.14
CA SER A 111 -0.40 0.24 15.55
C SER A 111 -0.79 0.91 16.87
N ALA A 112 -2.04 1.36 16.98
CA ALA A 112 -2.55 2.02 18.19
C ALA A 112 -2.42 1.14 19.45
N ARG A 113 -2.66 -0.17 19.32
CA ARG A 113 -2.46 -1.12 20.42
C ARG A 113 -1.00 -1.29 20.79
N ARG A 114 -0.10 -1.38 19.78
CA ARG A 114 1.34 -1.57 20.01
C ARG A 114 1.99 -0.36 20.66
N VAL A 115 1.62 0.85 20.23
CA VAL A 115 2.16 2.08 20.80
C VAL A 115 1.54 2.42 22.16
N GLY A 116 0.43 1.79 22.52
CA GLY A 116 -0.23 1.95 23.81
C GLY A 116 -0.88 3.32 24.01
N PRO A 117 -1.37 3.60 25.25
CA PRO A 117 -2.18 4.79 25.54
C PRO A 117 -1.41 6.12 25.43
N GLU A 118 -0.09 6.10 25.58
CA GLU A 118 0.78 7.27 25.42
C GLU A 118 1.18 7.54 23.97
N GLY A 119 0.94 6.56 23.07
CA GLY A 119 1.18 6.68 21.63
C GLY A 119 -0.09 7.02 20.87
N PHE A 120 0.07 7.27 19.56
CA PHE A 120 -1.03 7.65 18.69
C PHE A 120 -0.89 7.07 17.29
N ALA A 121 -2.00 6.73 16.64
CA ALA A 121 -2.00 6.25 15.27
C ALA A 121 -2.91 7.09 14.37
N TYR A 122 -2.36 7.57 13.26
CA TYR A 122 -3.09 8.22 12.18
C TYR A 122 -3.26 7.25 11.02
N GLY A 123 -4.46 7.21 10.42
CA GLY A 123 -4.72 6.57 9.14
C GLY A 123 -5.07 7.62 8.11
N LEU A 124 -4.39 7.60 6.96
CA LEU A 124 -4.68 8.50 5.84
C LEU A 124 -5.26 7.71 4.69
N ASP A 125 -6.45 8.08 4.22
CA ASP A 125 -7.06 7.51 3.02
C ASP A 125 -7.78 8.57 2.19
N MET A 126 -7.89 8.37 0.88
CA MET A 126 -8.58 9.29 -0.03
C MET A 126 -10.05 8.91 -0.25
N THR A 127 -10.47 7.72 0.18
CA THR A 127 -11.75 7.11 -0.13
C THR A 127 -12.72 7.29 1.03
N ASP A 128 -13.88 7.91 0.79
CA ASP A 128 -14.88 8.18 1.83
C ASP A 128 -15.45 6.88 2.42
N GLU A 129 -15.66 5.88 1.58
CA GLU A 129 -16.20 4.58 1.95
C GLU A 129 -15.23 3.80 2.86
N MET A 130 -13.91 3.86 2.56
CA MET A 130 -12.88 3.26 3.41
C MET A 130 -12.80 3.98 4.76
N LEU A 131 -12.82 5.30 4.77
CA LEU A 131 -12.82 6.08 6.02
C LEU A 131 -14.06 5.81 6.88
N ALA A 132 -15.24 5.66 6.27
CA ALA A 132 -16.46 5.29 6.98
C ALA A 132 -16.34 3.89 7.62
N LEU A 133 -15.76 2.94 6.90
CA LEU A 133 -15.48 1.60 7.42
C LEU A 133 -14.44 1.65 8.55
N ALA A 134 -13.37 2.42 8.38
CA ALA A 134 -12.32 2.58 9.38
C ALA A 134 -12.85 3.20 10.69
N GLU A 135 -13.70 4.22 10.62
CA GLU A 135 -14.34 4.81 11.81
C GLU A 135 -15.30 3.83 12.50
N LYS A 136 -16.04 3.02 11.74
CA LYS A 136 -16.85 1.93 12.30
C LYS A 136 -15.97 0.92 13.04
N ASN A 137 -14.88 0.46 12.42
CA ASN A 137 -13.94 -0.50 13.01
C ASN A 137 -13.25 0.07 14.26
N LYS A 138 -12.89 1.35 14.25
CA LYS A 138 -12.35 2.06 15.42
C LYS A 138 -13.33 2.07 16.59
N ALA A 139 -14.61 2.39 16.33
CA ALA A 139 -15.65 2.40 17.35
C ALA A 139 -15.87 0.99 17.94
N GLU A 140 -15.89 -0.03 17.08
CA GLU A 140 -16.07 -1.43 17.47
C GLU A 140 -14.86 -1.94 18.28
N ALA A 141 -13.64 -1.54 17.91
CA ALA A 141 -12.41 -1.86 18.65
C ALA A 141 -12.25 -1.03 19.95
N GLY A 142 -13.07 0.00 20.17
CA GLY A 142 -12.94 0.90 21.32
C GLY A 142 -11.63 1.69 21.32
N ALA A 143 -11.02 1.93 20.16
CA ALA A 143 -9.73 2.60 20.05
C ALA A 143 -9.87 4.12 20.24
N VAL A 144 -9.19 4.68 21.26
CA VAL A 144 -9.27 6.10 21.63
C VAL A 144 -8.07 6.92 21.12
N ASN A 145 -6.95 6.26 20.83
CA ASN A 145 -5.70 6.88 20.35
C ASN A 145 -5.53 6.72 18.83
N VAL A 146 -6.62 6.88 18.08
CA VAL A 146 -6.67 6.75 16.62
C VAL A 146 -7.42 7.94 16.01
N THR A 147 -6.91 8.45 14.89
CA THR A 147 -7.63 9.41 14.04
C THR A 147 -7.45 9.04 12.57
N PHE A 148 -8.55 9.00 11.83
CA PHE A 148 -8.52 8.86 10.38
C PHE A 148 -8.61 10.23 9.71
N LEU A 149 -7.80 10.42 8.68
CA LEU A 149 -7.64 11.65 7.93
C LEU A 149 -8.03 11.41 6.47
N LYS A 150 -8.85 12.27 5.91
CA LYS A 150 -9.12 12.28 4.47
C LYS A 150 -8.05 13.07 3.76
N GLY A 151 -7.40 12.47 2.76
CA GLY A 151 -6.38 13.15 1.96
C GLY A 151 -5.65 12.22 1.02
N HIS A 152 -4.70 12.78 0.31
CA HIS A 152 -3.84 12.06 -0.64
C HIS A 152 -2.45 11.89 -0.05
N ILE A 153 -1.82 10.75 -0.33
CA ILE A 153 -0.47 10.43 0.18
C ILE A 153 0.62 11.34 -0.42
N GLU A 154 0.33 12.00 -1.55
CA GLU A 154 1.21 13.00 -2.17
C GLU A 154 1.16 14.38 -1.48
N VAL A 155 0.14 14.62 -0.60
CA VAL A 155 -0.03 15.86 0.16
C VAL A 155 -0.60 15.51 1.53
N ILE A 156 0.26 15.10 2.46
CA ILE A 156 -0.14 14.60 3.78
C ILE A 156 -0.64 15.76 4.66
N PRO A 157 -1.88 15.72 5.20
CA PRO A 157 -2.46 16.81 5.98
C PRO A 157 -1.97 16.82 7.44
N LEU A 158 -0.67 16.64 7.64
CA LEU A 158 0.00 16.70 8.94
C LEU A 158 1.17 17.68 8.89
N PRO A 159 1.52 18.30 10.02
CA PRO A 159 2.71 19.16 10.12
C PRO A 159 4.00 18.41 9.81
N SER A 160 5.06 19.16 9.44
CA SER A 160 6.41 18.59 9.33
C SER A 160 6.89 18.09 10.70
N ALA A 161 7.66 16.99 10.71
CA ALA A 161 8.26 16.41 11.91
C ALA A 161 7.23 16.10 13.01
N SER A 162 6.08 15.51 12.64
CA SER A 162 4.97 15.22 13.55
C SER A 162 4.83 13.73 13.92
N VAL A 163 5.39 12.82 13.11
CA VAL A 163 5.26 11.37 13.31
C VAL A 163 6.61 10.69 13.51
N ASP A 164 6.64 9.64 14.31
CA ASP A 164 7.85 8.86 14.59
C ASP A 164 8.04 7.74 13.55
N VAL A 165 6.93 7.17 13.08
CA VAL A 165 6.94 6.04 12.16
C VAL A 165 5.90 6.25 11.07
N ILE A 166 6.29 5.96 9.82
CA ILE A 166 5.36 5.79 8.70
C ILE A 166 5.33 4.32 8.33
N ILE A 167 4.11 3.80 8.19
CA ILE A 167 3.83 2.50 7.61
C ILE A 167 2.98 2.65 6.35
N SER A 168 2.96 1.65 5.50
CA SER A 168 2.04 1.53 4.37
C SER A 168 2.00 0.09 3.88
N ASN A 169 0.89 -0.31 3.28
CA ASN A 169 0.70 -1.67 2.79
C ASN A 169 0.15 -1.66 1.36
N CYS A 170 1.04 -1.85 0.36
CA CYS A 170 0.73 -1.91 -1.08
C CYS A 170 0.06 -0.64 -1.66
N VAL A 171 0.32 0.54 -1.13
CA VAL A 171 -0.35 1.78 -1.58
C VAL A 171 0.56 2.70 -2.38
N ILE A 172 1.85 2.75 -2.08
CA ILE A 172 2.77 3.69 -2.76
C ILE A 172 2.82 3.42 -4.26
N ASN A 173 2.75 2.14 -4.66
CA ASN A 173 2.72 1.76 -6.07
C ASN A 173 1.50 2.29 -6.83
N LEU A 174 0.40 2.57 -6.14
CA LEU A 174 -0.82 3.12 -6.72
C LEU A 174 -0.74 4.64 -7.01
N SER A 175 0.25 5.32 -6.46
CA SER A 175 0.45 6.75 -6.73
C SER A 175 1.05 7.00 -8.11
N GLY A 176 0.53 8.01 -8.80
CA GLY A 176 1.10 8.53 -10.04
C GLY A 176 2.36 9.38 -9.84
N ASP A 177 2.59 9.93 -8.64
CA ASP A 177 3.77 10.71 -8.27
C ASP A 177 4.42 10.18 -6.98
N LYS A 178 5.14 9.08 -7.12
CA LYS A 178 5.82 8.42 -6.01
C LYS A 178 6.92 9.28 -5.38
N ASP A 179 7.53 10.18 -6.15
CA ASP A 179 8.53 11.12 -5.61
C ASP A 179 7.87 12.16 -4.69
N ALA A 180 6.64 12.62 -4.99
CA ALA A 180 5.87 13.47 -4.07
C ALA A 180 5.53 12.72 -2.78
N VAL A 181 5.10 11.45 -2.87
CA VAL A 181 4.81 10.61 -1.70
C VAL A 181 6.03 10.51 -0.79
N LEU A 182 7.19 10.18 -1.34
CA LEU A 182 8.41 10.01 -0.55
C LEU A 182 8.91 11.33 0.05
N ARG A 183 8.76 12.47 -0.66
CA ARG A 183 9.06 13.80 -0.10
C ARG A 183 8.14 14.17 1.06
N GLU A 184 6.84 13.89 0.93
CA GLU A 184 5.84 14.15 1.99
C GLU A 184 6.07 13.23 3.20
N ALA A 185 6.33 11.95 2.97
CA ALA A 185 6.72 11.02 4.02
C ALA A 185 7.96 11.52 4.78
N PHE A 186 8.99 11.95 4.06
CA PHE A 186 10.18 12.54 4.67
C PHE A 186 9.86 13.82 5.45
N ARG A 187 8.99 14.68 4.93
CA ARG A 187 8.59 15.94 5.57
C ARG A 187 7.94 15.70 6.93
N VAL A 188 6.94 14.80 6.99
CA VAL A 188 6.15 14.57 8.21
C VAL A 188 6.88 13.74 9.26
N LEU A 189 7.86 12.92 8.88
CA LEU A 189 8.70 12.20 9.83
C LEU A 189 9.55 13.15 10.68
N LYS A 190 9.63 12.86 11.98
CA LYS A 190 10.58 13.49 12.89
C LYS A 190 12.02 13.10 12.52
N PRO A 191 13.03 13.92 12.84
CA PRO A 191 14.43 13.49 12.77
C PRO A 191 14.65 12.17 13.54
N GLY A 192 15.29 11.19 12.90
CA GLY A 192 15.45 9.83 13.43
C GLY A 192 14.21 8.94 13.27
N GLY A 193 13.13 9.44 12.68
CA GLY A 193 11.91 8.68 12.40
C GLY A 193 12.12 7.62 11.32
N ARG A 194 11.26 6.58 11.33
CA ARG A 194 11.37 5.39 10.49
C ARG A 194 10.29 5.36 9.42
N PHE A 195 10.66 4.93 8.23
CA PHE A 195 9.78 4.57 7.13
C PHE A 195 9.86 3.05 6.95
N ALA A 196 8.75 2.34 7.10
CA ALA A 196 8.69 0.89 7.08
C ALA A 196 7.42 0.43 6.38
N VAL A 197 7.53 0.07 5.11
CA VAL A 197 6.38 -0.27 4.26
C VAL A 197 6.52 -1.66 3.66
N SER A 198 5.38 -2.28 3.39
CA SER A 198 5.27 -3.49 2.60
C SER A 198 4.73 -3.11 1.23
N ASP A 199 5.42 -3.49 0.16
CA ASP A 199 4.99 -3.16 -1.20
C ASP A 199 5.47 -4.22 -2.20
N VAL A 200 4.87 -4.22 -3.39
CA VAL A 200 5.35 -5.02 -4.50
C VAL A 200 6.52 -4.32 -5.16
N VAL A 201 7.61 -5.03 -5.41
CA VAL A 201 8.78 -4.54 -6.14
C VAL A 201 9.17 -5.51 -7.26
N VAL A 202 9.96 -5.04 -8.20
CA VAL A 202 10.39 -5.81 -9.38
C VAL A 202 11.91 -5.85 -9.45
N GLU A 203 12.50 -6.95 -9.87
CA GLU A 203 13.88 -7.05 -10.29
C GLU A 203 13.98 -6.93 -11.82
N GLY A 204 14.54 -5.81 -12.31
CA GLY A 204 14.62 -5.47 -13.73
C GLY A 204 13.31 -4.88 -14.28
N ASP A 205 13.20 -4.80 -15.61
CA ASP A 205 12.07 -4.16 -16.28
C ASP A 205 10.88 -5.10 -16.47
N LEU A 206 9.66 -4.59 -16.27
CA LEU A 206 8.43 -5.27 -16.66
C LEU A 206 8.18 -5.08 -18.16
N PRO A 207 7.62 -6.10 -18.85
CA PRO A 207 7.13 -5.95 -20.22
C PRO A 207 6.19 -4.77 -20.36
N PRO A 208 6.25 -4.02 -21.50
CA PRO A 208 5.39 -2.86 -21.72
C PRO A 208 3.89 -3.17 -21.58
N ALA A 209 3.44 -4.35 -22.00
CA ALA A 209 2.07 -4.80 -21.86
C ALA A 209 1.62 -4.87 -20.38
N VAL A 210 2.46 -5.37 -19.50
CA VAL A 210 2.18 -5.44 -18.05
C VAL A 210 2.14 -4.05 -17.43
N ARG A 211 3.06 -3.15 -17.84
CA ARG A 211 3.06 -1.76 -17.35
C ARG A 211 1.87 -0.93 -17.83
N ALA A 212 1.30 -1.26 -18.99
CA ALA A 212 0.16 -0.56 -19.56
C ALA A 212 -1.18 -1.07 -19.02
N ASP A 213 -1.19 -2.21 -18.34
CA ASP A 213 -2.39 -2.84 -17.82
C ASP A 213 -2.89 -2.12 -16.57
N MET A 214 -4.05 -1.46 -16.70
CA MET A 214 -4.64 -0.68 -15.60
C MET A 214 -5.19 -1.58 -14.48
N GLU A 215 -5.64 -2.81 -14.79
CA GLU A 215 -6.07 -3.77 -13.76
C GLU A 215 -4.87 -4.31 -12.98
N ALA A 216 -3.77 -4.62 -13.67
CA ALA A 216 -2.51 -4.95 -13.02
C ALA A 216 -1.96 -3.77 -12.21
N PHE A 217 -2.21 -2.52 -12.64
CA PHE A 217 -1.83 -1.33 -11.89
C PHE A 217 -2.58 -1.24 -10.57
N VAL A 218 -3.89 -1.41 -10.58
CA VAL A 218 -4.73 -1.42 -9.35
C VAL A 218 -4.42 -2.62 -8.45
N GLY A 219 -3.88 -3.70 -9.02
CA GLY A 219 -3.29 -4.82 -8.30
C GLY A 219 -1.87 -4.59 -7.80
N CYS A 220 -1.35 -3.36 -7.82
CA CYS A 220 0.00 -2.94 -7.41
C CYS A 220 1.17 -3.47 -8.28
N VAL A 221 0.93 -4.31 -9.28
CA VAL A 221 1.99 -4.93 -10.10
C VAL A 221 2.50 -3.98 -11.18
N ALA A 222 1.60 -3.38 -11.98
CA ALA A 222 2.02 -2.48 -13.06
C ALA A 222 2.68 -1.20 -12.55
N GLY A 223 2.27 -0.73 -11.37
CA GLY A 223 2.86 0.42 -10.69
C GLY A 223 4.12 0.11 -9.88
N ALA A 224 4.50 -1.18 -9.77
CA ALA A 224 5.64 -1.60 -8.96
C ALA A 224 6.95 -0.97 -9.44
N LEU A 225 7.73 -0.46 -8.49
CA LEU A 225 9.06 0.08 -8.76
C LEU A 225 10.07 -1.05 -8.89
N GLU A 226 11.06 -0.83 -9.77
CA GLU A 226 12.28 -1.63 -9.76
C GLU A 226 13.03 -1.36 -8.45
N LYS A 227 13.62 -2.40 -7.86
CA LYS A 227 14.27 -2.36 -6.54
C LYS A 227 15.31 -1.24 -6.43
N GLY A 228 16.18 -1.08 -7.43
CA GLY A 228 17.20 -0.04 -7.44
C GLY A 228 16.62 1.36 -7.60
N ASP A 229 15.56 1.51 -8.41
CA ASP A 229 14.85 2.79 -8.55
C ASP A 229 14.16 3.19 -7.24
N TYR A 230 13.56 2.23 -6.51
CA TYR A 230 12.97 2.51 -5.19
C TYR A 230 14.01 3.06 -4.22
N LEU A 231 15.16 2.40 -4.09
CA LEU A 231 16.27 2.85 -3.24
C LEU A 231 16.79 4.23 -3.67
N ALA A 232 16.94 4.47 -4.98
CA ALA A 232 17.38 5.75 -5.50
C ALA A 232 16.38 6.89 -5.19
N ARG A 233 15.08 6.63 -5.27
CA ARG A 233 14.03 7.60 -4.93
C ARG A 233 14.04 7.93 -3.43
N LEU A 234 14.16 6.92 -2.56
CA LEU A 234 14.31 7.14 -1.12
C LEU A 234 15.51 8.02 -0.81
N ALA A 235 16.68 7.73 -1.41
CA ALA A 235 17.89 8.54 -1.23
C ALA A 235 17.70 9.98 -1.74
N ARG A 236 17.03 10.18 -2.90
CA ARG A 236 16.71 11.54 -3.41
C ARG A 236 15.76 12.31 -2.48
N ALA A 237 14.85 11.63 -1.80
CA ALA A 237 13.98 12.25 -0.81
C ALA A 237 14.71 12.62 0.51
N GLY A 238 15.95 12.16 0.70
CA GLY A 238 16.78 12.44 1.86
C GLY A 238 16.87 11.32 2.89
N PHE A 239 16.27 10.17 2.63
CA PHE A 239 16.34 9.01 3.51
C PHE A 239 17.74 8.37 3.52
N VAL A 240 18.10 7.80 4.66
CA VAL A 240 19.30 7.00 4.88
C VAL A 240 18.92 5.59 5.36
N ASP A 241 19.90 4.70 5.50
CA ASP A 241 19.72 3.32 5.98
C ASP A 241 18.60 2.58 5.20
N THR A 242 18.61 2.78 3.88
CA THR A 242 17.58 2.24 2.99
C THR A 242 17.82 0.76 2.68
N SER A 243 16.77 -0.06 2.79
CA SER A 243 16.80 -1.47 2.40
C SER A 243 15.50 -1.91 1.72
N VAL A 244 15.61 -2.92 0.86
CA VAL A 244 14.49 -3.65 0.25
C VAL A 244 14.74 -5.12 0.47
N GLU A 245 13.94 -5.76 1.31
CA GLU A 245 14.05 -7.17 1.69
C GLU A 245 12.89 -7.95 1.09
N PRO A 246 13.12 -8.83 0.10
CA PRO A 246 12.07 -9.69 -0.46
C PRO A 246 11.48 -10.60 0.61
N THR A 247 10.14 -10.67 0.67
CA THR A 247 9.39 -11.55 1.57
C THR A 247 8.83 -12.75 0.83
N ARG A 248 8.36 -12.54 -0.41
CA ARG A 248 7.81 -13.58 -1.26
C ARG A 248 8.11 -13.25 -2.71
N ARG A 249 8.47 -14.26 -3.50
CA ARG A 249 8.62 -14.15 -4.95
C ARG A 249 7.44 -14.84 -5.62
N TYR A 250 6.84 -14.17 -6.61
CA TYR A 250 5.68 -14.67 -7.33
C TYR A 250 6.12 -15.27 -8.67
N THR A 251 5.50 -16.39 -9.04
CA THR A 251 5.55 -16.93 -10.39
C THR A 251 4.46 -16.27 -11.23
N PHE A 252 4.56 -16.37 -12.55
CA PHE A 252 3.49 -15.89 -13.43
C PHE A 252 2.17 -16.64 -13.16
N ALA A 253 2.23 -17.92 -12.83
CA ALA A 253 1.07 -18.71 -12.44
C ALA A 253 0.40 -18.20 -11.15
N ASP A 254 1.19 -17.74 -10.16
CA ASP A 254 0.64 -17.09 -8.96
C ASP A 254 -0.12 -15.82 -9.35
N LEU A 255 0.41 -15.02 -10.28
CA LEU A 255 -0.22 -13.79 -10.74
C LEU A 255 -1.49 -14.05 -11.55
N GLU A 256 -1.48 -15.07 -12.44
CA GLU A 256 -2.70 -15.48 -13.18
C GLU A 256 -3.82 -15.94 -12.23
N ALA A 257 -3.48 -16.54 -11.11
CA ALA A 257 -4.47 -17.03 -10.13
C ALA A 257 -5.08 -15.89 -9.28
N THR A 258 -4.38 -14.78 -9.13
CA THR A 258 -4.76 -13.70 -8.20
C THR A 258 -5.31 -12.45 -8.87
N THR A 259 -4.88 -12.18 -10.10
CA THR A 259 -5.36 -11.06 -10.89
C THR A 259 -6.33 -11.56 -11.93
N CYS A 260 -7.45 -10.87 -12.12
CA CYS A 260 -8.15 -10.92 -13.39
C CYS A 260 -7.19 -10.36 -14.45
N CYS A 261 -6.24 -11.20 -14.91
CA CYS A 261 -5.31 -10.81 -15.96
C CYS A 261 -6.11 -10.34 -17.16
N THR A 262 -5.82 -9.14 -17.67
CA THR A 262 -6.40 -8.73 -18.94
C THR A 262 -6.02 -9.74 -20.04
N PRO A 263 -6.83 -9.87 -21.09
CA PRO A 263 -6.53 -10.76 -22.20
C PRO A 263 -5.13 -10.50 -22.81
N GLU A 264 -4.65 -9.27 -22.76
CA GLU A 264 -3.35 -8.85 -23.26
C GLU A 264 -2.19 -9.47 -22.43
N VAL A 265 -2.30 -9.44 -21.11
CA VAL A 265 -1.30 -10.04 -20.21
C VAL A 265 -1.39 -11.56 -20.26
N ALA A 266 -2.59 -12.14 -20.33
CA ALA A 266 -2.78 -13.57 -20.51
C ALA A 266 -2.23 -14.09 -21.85
N ALA A 267 -2.20 -13.24 -22.89
CA ALA A 267 -1.69 -13.56 -24.22
C ALA A 267 -0.16 -13.41 -24.38
N LEU A 268 0.57 -13.02 -23.33
CA LEU A 268 2.03 -12.90 -23.42
C LEU A 268 2.67 -14.22 -23.88
N PRO A 269 3.75 -14.18 -24.69
CA PRO A 269 4.52 -15.35 -25.08
C PRO A 269 5.04 -16.11 -23.86
N ALA A 270 5.13 -17.43 -23.96
CA ALA A 270 5.60 -18.28 -22.87
C ALA A 270 7.01 -17.88 -22.35
N GLU A 271 7.88 -17.40 -23.23
CA GLU A 271 9.21 -16.88 -22.86
C GLU A 271 9.12 -15.62 -21.99
N GLU A 272 8.21 -14.70 -22.32
CA GLU A 272 7.98 -13.48 -21.53
C GLU A 272 7.35 -13.80 -20.18
N LYS A 273 6.39 -14.74 -20.14
CA LYS A 273 5.81 -15.23 -18.89
C LYS A 273 6.87 -15.87 -17.99
N ALA A 274 7.68 -16.78 -18.53
CA ALA A 274 8.77 -17.41 -17.79
C ALA A 274 9.86 -16.40 -17.35
N ALA A 275 10.07 -15.33 -18.11
CA ALA A 275 10.99 -14.27 -17.72
C ALA A 275 10.48 -13.40 -16.55
N LEU A 276 9.20 -13.47 -16.20
CA LEU A 276 8.61 -12.78 -15.05
C LEU A 276 8.71 -13.59 -13.77
N ASP A 277 8.93 -14.92 -13.88
CA ASP A 277 8.98 -15.81 -12.71
C ASP A 277 10.04 -15.38 -11.70
N GLY A 278 9.59 -15.13 -10.47
CA GLY A 278 10.43 -14.71 -9.36
C GLY A 278 10.98 -13.29 -9.45
N ARG A 279 10.65 -12.52 -10.51
CA ARG A 279 11.07 -11.10 -10.66
C ARG A 279 10.11 -10.14 -9.98
N ILE A 280 8.84 -10.51 -9.84
CA ILE A 280 7.85 -9.76 -9.07
C ILE A 280 7.84 -10.34 -7.66
N MET A 281 7.91 -9.47 -6.66
CA MET A 281 8.03 -9.90 -5.27
C MET A 281 7.33 -8.93 -4.33
N GLY A 282 6.73 -9.46 -3.27
CA GLY A 282 6.43 -8.71 -2.07
C GLY A 282 7.73 -8.40 -1.35
N ALA A 283 7.89 -7.22 -0.84
CA ALA A 283 9.10 -6.81 -0.14
C ALA A 283 8.80 -5.87 1.03
N PHE A 284 9.67 -5.93 2.03
CA PHE A 284 9.75 -4.92 3.07
C PHE A 284 10.76 -3.85 2.67
N ILE A 285 10.32 -2.61 2.68
CA ILE A 285 11.12 -1.43 2.40
C ILE A 285 11.30 -0.65 3.69
N ARG A 286 12.56 -0.45 4.09
CA ARG A 286 12.92 0.33 5.28
C ARG A 286 13.80 1.50 4.90
N ALA A 287 13.60 2.61 5.62
CA ALA A 287 14.44 3.80 5.52
C ALA A 287 14.35 4.61 6.81
N ALA A 288 15.32 5.46 7.07
CA ALA A 288 15.30 6.37 8.21
C ALA A 288 15.50 7.82 7.76
N LYS A 289 14.80 8.74 8.44
CA LYS A 289 15.14 10.16 8.35
C LYS A 289 16.37 10.40 9.21
N PRO A 290 17.43 11.06 8.71
CA PRO A 290 18.60 11.37 9.50
C PRO A 290 18.22 12.04 10.83
N LYS A 291 18.88 11.67 11.92
CA LYS A 291 18.82 12.46 13.15
C LYS A 291 19.41 13.84 12.84
N GLU A 292 18.85 14.90 13.42
CA GLU A 292 19.48 16.21 13.31
C GLU A 292 20.94 16.07 13.73
N ALA A 293 21.86 16.50 12.87
CA ALA A 293 23.25 16.57 13.25
C ALA A 293 23.35 17.52 14.44
N CYS A 294 23.94 17.06 15.53
CA CYS A 294 24.31 17.94 16.63
C CYS A 294 25.03 19.15 16.05
N CYS A 295 24.44 20.33 16.13
CA CYS A 295 24.95 21.53 15.49
C CYS A 295 26.29 21.92 16.11
N GLY A 296 27.35 21.61 15.38
CA GLY A 296 28.66 22.27 15.51
C GLY A 296 29.59 21.75 16.63
N PRO A 297 30.85 22.11 16.53
CA PRO A 297 31.92 21.62 17.41
C PRO A 297 31.82 22.01 18.89
N ALA A 298 30.84 22.85 19.27
CA ALA A 298 30.62 23.27 20.65
C ALA A 298 29.77 22.28 21.49
N CYS A 299 29.01 21.38 20.87
CA CYS A 299 28.16 20.41 21.61
C CYS A 299 28.89 19.17 22.11
N CYS A 300 30.12 18.93 21.65
CA CYS A 300 30.94 17.78 22.01
C CYS A 300 32.17 18.10 22.87
N ALA A 301 32.18 19.27 23.53
CA ALA A 301 33.23 19.57 24.49
C ALA A 301 33.04 18.66 25.74
N PRO A 302 34.03 17.84 26.14
CA PRO A 302 33.94 17.10 27.38
C PRO A 302 33.78 18.09 28.55
N ALA A 303 32.80 17.82 29.43
CA ALA A 303 32.69 18.54 30.69
C ALA A 303 33.99 18.32 31.46
N GLY A 304 34.76 19.41 31.62
CA GLY A 304 35.99 19.46 32.39
C GLY A 304 35.71 19.36 33.90
#